data_c1e20739eb8acf8a205cc78967cd2c79
#
_entry.id   c1e20739eb8acf8a205cc78967cd2c79
#
_cell.length_a   1.000
_cell.length_b   1.000
_cell.length_c   1.000
_cell.angle_alpha   90.00
_cell.angle_beta   90.00
_cell.angle_gamma   90.00
#
_symmetry.space_group_name_H-M   'P 1'
#
loop_
_entity.id
_entity.type
_entity.pdbx_description
1 polymer ?
#
loop_
_entity_poly.entity_id
_entity_poly.type
_entity_poly.pdbx_seq_one_letter_code
_entity_poly.pdbx_strand_id
1 'polypeptide(L)'
;MNSTPSYGVHRIMGAETEYGVIAPSAPGTNPTVLSALVVNTYAKLAFRRGAAFREELQRRALADELTAEQARQAENYSTATPEGQWLGESESPLRDAFGQVQDTSTAHSSQMTHTRTELTSEDIALEIMREAGVQAPGEPAEPRSALDALAGVHGRGGFPERLDWDRVTMNAILPNGARLYVDHAHPEYSSPEVLTPADAVLYDAAGDALAYESLVELGNHAQDLPQVKLYKNNTDSKGQSYGAHENYLISRDVPFEQVADALLPFFATRAIFTGAGRVGIGTHGEVPGFQISSRADFFERTIGLETTIRRPIVNTRDEPHADESKYRRLHVIPADANLSHYSNLLKFGTAALVMNLIESHSEQHPVLPGVRLSDPVAAMHAVSHDLSLSVQLPLAPSSATLPNPVSTSGSASALQIQRAYYEASRAHEESNPAGVDAATAQILDLWGEVLDALETNPLSLADRLDWVAKYALVRGYVAQGVDYANPKLKALDLQYADIDPSKSLYHRLVSRGRMRTLFSAEQIERATTEPPRETRAFLRGTLMARWPEEILGINWDTVSCRGRYSKDLTRFTMMEPTRYGAAQVEPLLDEVNHSDELLNRLR
;
A
#
# COMPACT_ATOMS: atom_id res chain seq x y z
N MET A 1 22.22 -5.30 -25.23
CA MET A 1 21.83 -3.99 -25.76
C MET A 1 22.16 -3.01 -24.66
N ASN A 2 22.88 -1.92 -24.91
CA ASN A 2 23.14 -0.93 -23.87
C ASN A 2 21.81 -0.26 -23.54
N SER A 3 21.23 -0.58 -22.39
CA SER A 3 20.08 0.16 -21.88
C SER A 3 20.48 1.62 -21.72
N THR A 4 19.65 2.54 -22.18
CA THR A 4 19.86 3.96 -21.90
C THR A 4 19.83 4.15 -20.38
N PRO A 5 20.81 4.85 -19.77
CA PRO A 5 20.78 5.10 -18.35
C PRO A 5 19.45 5.71 -17.90
N SER A 6 18.90 5.24 -16.80
CA SER A 6 17.67 5.78 -16.19
C SER A 6 18.06 6.84 -15.16
N TYR A 7 17.41 7.99 -15.21
CA TYR A 7 17.65 9.13 -14.31
C TYR A 7 16.35 9.66 -13.73
N GLY A 8 16.46 10.30 -12.57
CA GLY A 8 15.36 10.95 -11.89
C GLY A 8 14.46 10.00 -11.11
N VAL A 9 13.58 10.57 -10.34
CA VAL A 9 12.65 9.80 -9.47
C VAL A 9 11.33 9.42 -10.17
N HIS A 10 11.18 9.79 -11.44
CA HIS A 10 9.98 9.54 -12.23
C HIS A 10 9.89 8.06 -12.65
N ARG A 11 9.08 7.31 -11.94
CA ARG A 11 8.87 5.86 -12.15
C ARG A 11 7.44 5.48 -11.79
N ILE A 12 6.84 4.56 -12.52
CA ILE A 12 5.55 3.98 -12.09
C ILE A 12 5.76 3.29 -10.73
N MET A 13 4.99 3.77 -9.75
CA MET A 13 5.00 3.24 -8.39
C MET A 13 3.61 3.31 -7.74
N GLY A 14 3.41 2.56 -6.65
CA GLY A 14 2.20 2.57 -5.85
C GLY A 14 2.44 1.95 -4.48
N ALA A 15 1.52 2.18 -3.57
CA ALA A 15 1.52 1.68 -2.20
C ALA A 15 0.38 0.70 -1.95
N GLU A 16 0.62 -0.29 -1.10
CA GLU A 16 -0.40 -1.15 -0.50
C GLU A 16 -0.29 -1.03 1.01
N THR A 17 -1.41 -0.75 1.71
CA THR A 17 -1.44 -0.57 3.16
C THR A 17 -2.57 -1.38 3.75
N GLU A 18 -2.22 -2.39 4.54
CA GLU A 18 -3.15 -3.13 5.39
C GLU A 18 -3.31 -2.41 6.73
N TYR A 19 -4.56 -2.23 7.18
CA TYR A 19 -4.86 -1.60 8.46
C TYR A 19 -5.17 -2.64 9.52
N GLY A 20 -4.58 -2.49 10.70
CA GLY A 20 -5.01 -3.23 11.88
C GLY A 20 -6.44 -2.84 12.25
N VAL A 21 -7.33 -3.83 12.47
CA VAL A 21 -8.74 -3.62 12.77
C VAL A 21 -9.13 -4.22 14.10
N ILE A 22 -9.83 -3.47 14.93
CA ILE A 22 -10.38 -3.95 16.20
C ILE A 22 -11.76 -3.34 16.50
N ALA A 23 -12.53 -4.06 17.32
CA ALA A 23 -13.73 -3.55 17.97
C ALA A 23 -13.53 -3.60 19.50
N PRO A 24 -13.12 -2.49 20.16
CA PRO A 24 -12.78 -2.51 21.60
C PRO A 24 -13.93 -2.94 22.51
N SER A 25 -15.17 -2.64 22.13
CA SER A 25 -16.39 -3.03 22.87
C SER A 25 -16.82 -4.49 22.62
N ALA A 26 -16.24 -5.15 21.59
CA ALA A 26 -16.53 -6.53 21.21
C ALA A 26 -15.22 -7.24 20.73
N PRO A 27 -14.25 -7.46 21.64
CA PRO A 27 -12.89 -7.89 21.28
C PRO A 27 -12.81 -9.32 20.70
N GLY A 28 -13.90 -10.08 20.75
CA GLY A 28 -14.01 -11.41 20.13
C GLY A 28 -14.58 -11.40 18.71
N THR A 29 -14.85 -10.23 18.14
CA THR A 29 -15.36 -10.14 16.76
C THR A 29 -14.28 -10.53 15.77
N ASN A 30 -14.63 -11.37 14.79
CA ASN A 30 -13.71 -11.79 13.74
C ASN A 30 -13.22 -10.56 12.94
N PRO A 31 -11.89 -10.37 12.80
CA PRO A 31 -11.32 -9.25 12.06
C PRO A 31 -11.78 -9.17 10.59
N THR A 32 -11.97 -10.31 9.91
CA THR A 32 -12.46 -10.34 8.52
C THR A 32 -13.86 -9.71 8.41
N VAL A 33 -14.74 -9.96 9.39
CA VAL A 33 -16.08 -9.34 9.46
C VAL A 33 -15.97 -7.82 9.64
N LEU A 34 -15.08 -7.37 10.54
CA LEU A 34 -14.85 -5.94 10.76
C LEU A 34 -14.31 -5.28 9.48
N SER A 35 -13.39 -5.94 8.79
CA SER A 35 -12.80 -5.47 7.53
C SER A 35 -13.85 -5.37 6.42
N ALA A 36 -14.70 -6.39 6.29
CA ALA A 36 -15.82 -6.39 5.36
C ALA A 36 -16.81 -5.24 5.65
N LEU A 37 -17.09 -4.96 6.92
CA LEU A 37 -17.92 -3.81 7.31
C LEU A 37 -17.31 -2.48 6.83
N VAL A 38 -16.01 -2.30 6.99
CA VAL A 38 -15.30 -1.08 6.56
C VAL A 38 -15.41 -0.91 5.04
N VAL A 39 -15.04 -1.93 4.27
CA VAL A 39 -15.07 -1.91 2.79
C VAL A 39 -16.48 -1.70 2.26
N ASN A 40 -17.45 -2.45 2.78
CA ASN A 40 -18.85 -2.35 2.36
C ASN A 40 -19.47 -0.99 2.72
N THR A 41 -19.09 -0.40 3.86
CA THR A 41 -19.54 0.95 4.24
C THR A 41 -19.04 1.99 3.26
N TYR A 42 -17.78 1.91 2.85
CA TYR A 42 -17.24 2.77 1.81
C TYR A 42 -17.99 2.63 0.48
N ALA A 43 -18.22 1.40 0.03
CA ALA A 43 -18.95 1.14 -1.22
C ALA A 43 -20.35 1.76 -1.20
N LYS A 44 -21.07 1.64 -0.08
CA LYS A 44 -22.39 2.29 0.11
C LYS A 44 -22.31 3.81 0.15
N LEU A 45 -21.27 4.37 0.76
CA LEU A 45 -21.04 5.82 0.80
C LEU A 45 -20.77 6.37 -0.61
N ALA A 46 -19.92 5.72 -1.37
CA ALA A 46 -19.62 6.08 -2.75
C ALA A 46 -20.88 6.02 -3.64
N PHE A 47 -21.71 4.99 -3.47
CA PHE A 47 -22.99 4.88 -4.17
C PHE A 47 -23.95 6.03 -3.85
N ARG A 48 -24.11 6.39 -2.54
CA ARG A 48 -24.99 7.52 -2.14
C ARG A 48 -24.49 8.85 -2.70
N ARG A 49 -23.18 9.07 -2.72
CA ARG A 49 -22.60 10.28 -3.34
C ARG A 49 -22.89 10.36 -4.83
N GLY A 50 -22.77 9.24 -5.53
CA GLY A 50 -23.19 9.15 -6.92
C GLY A 50 -24.68 9.46 -7.10
N ALA A 51 -25.57 8.95 -6.25
CA ALA A 51 -27.00 9.24 -6.27
C ALA A 51 -27.30 10.71 -6.02
N ALA A 52 -26.68 11.34 -5.01
CA ALA A 52 -26.85 12.76 -4.71
C ALA A 52 -26.36 13.64 -5.87
N PHE A 53 -25.28 13.28 -6.53
CA PHE A 53 -24.80 13.97 -7.73
C PHE A 53 -25.80 13.86 -8.89
N ARG A 54 -26.42 12.70 -9.07
CA ARG A 54 -27.47 12.49 -10.08
C ARG A 54 -28.72 13.33 -9.81
N GLU A 55 -29.17 13.38 -8.56
CA GLU A 55 -30.31 14.24 -8.17
C GLU A 55 -30.01 15.73 -8.41
N GLU A 56 -28.79 16.16 -8.16
CA GLU A 56 -28.35 17.52 -8.44
C GLU A 56 -28.36 17.81 -9.95
N LEU A 57 -27.87 16.89 -10.77
CA LEU A 57 -27.93 17.01 -12.24
C LEU A 57 -29.38 17.07 -12.73
N GLN A 58 -30.28 16.22 -12.19
CA GLN A 58 -31.69 16.25 -12.52
C GLN A 58 -32.36 17.57 -12.11
N ARG A 59 -32.05 18.07 -10.92
CA ARG A 59 -32.55 19.36 -10.44
C ARG A 59 -32.12 20.52 -11.35
N ARG A 60 -30.88 20.53 -11.78
CA ARG A 60 -30.34 21.54 -12.72
C ARG A 60 -30.92 21.41 -14.12
N ALA A 61 -31.20 20.19 -14.56
CA ALA A 61 -31.93 19.95 -15.81
C ALA A 61 -33.36 20.49 -15.79
N LEU A 62 -34.08 20.30 -14.67
CA LEU A 62 -35.44 20.83 -14.46
C LEU A 62 -35.47 22.36 -14.34
N ALA A 63 -34.35 22.97 -13.94
CA ALA A 63 -34.18 24.42 -13.83
C ALA A 63 -33.74 25.09 -15.16
N ASP A 64 -33.73 24.37 -16.28
CA ASP A 64 -33.21 24.83 -17.60
C ASP A 64 -31.71 25.24 -17.58
N GLU A 65 -30.97 24.84 -16.55
CA GLU A 65 -29.53 25.11 -16.44
C GLU A 65 -28.68 24.10 -17.25
N LEU A 66 -29.28 23.03 -17.75
CA LEU A 66 -28.61 21.98 -18.53
C LEU A 66 -29.23 21.92 -19.95
N THR A 67 -28.42 21.53 -20.92
CA THR A 67 -28.91 21.24 -22.27
C THR A 67 -29.85 20.03 -22.24
N ALA A 68 -30.76 19.92 -23.22
CA ALA A 68 -31.68 18.78 -23.36
C ALA A 68 -30.97 17.42 -23.44
N GLU A 69 -29.71 17.41 -23.83
CA GLU A 69 -28.85 16.22 -23.89
C GLU A 69 -28.27 15.83 -22.52
N GLN A 70 -27.87 16.82 -21.74
CA GLN A 70 -27.44 16.62 -20.36
C GLN A 70 -28.59 16.18 -19.45
N ALA A 71 -29.82 16.67 -19.74
CA ALA A 71 -31.04 16.23 -19.05
C ALA A 71 -31.38 14.76 -19.33
N ARG A 72 -31.24 14.31 -20.60
CA ARG A 72 -31.43 12.89 -20.98
C ARG A 72 -30.36 11.97 -20.36
N GLN A 73 -29.17 12.47 -20.15
CA GLN A 73 -28.12 11.73 -19.41
C GLN A 73 -28.52 11.51 -17.96
N ALA A 74 -29.09 12.51 -17.29
CA ALA A 74 -29.56 12.39 -15.91
C ALA A 74 -30.72 11.38 -15.76
N GLU A 75 -31.63 11.26 -16.75
CA GLU A 75 -32.72 10.29 -16.74
C GLU A 75 -32.26 8.82 -16.88
N ASN A 76 -31.16 8.57 -17.60
CA ASN A 76 -30.63 7.23 -17.82
C ASN A 76 -29.83 6.67 -16.62
N TYR A 77 -29.59 7.48 -15.59
CA TYR A 77 -28.88 7.08 -14.37
C TYR A 77 -29.76 6.37 -13.33
N SER A 78 -30.91 5.81 -13.69
CA SER A 78 -31.81 5.15 -12.74
C SER A 78 -31.43 3.67 -12.55
N THR A 79 -31.17 3.29 -11.31
CA THR A 79 -31.41 1.96 -10.71
C THR A 79 -30.38 0.84 -10.90
N ALA A 80 -29.08 1.06 -10.99
CA ALA A 80 -28.12 -0.04 -10.86
C ALA A 80 -27.20 0.10 -9.65
N THR A 81 -26.98 -0.98 -8.95
CA THR A 81 -25.94 -1.12 -7.93
C THR A 81 -24.56 -1.03 -8.59
N PRO A 82 -23.54 -0.42 -7.97
CA PRO A 82 -22.19 -0.46 -8.51
C PRO A 82 -21.65 -1.90 -8.40
N GLU A 83 -21.91 -2.69 -9.42
CA GLU A 83 -21.41 -4.06 -9.56
C GLU A 83 -20.09 -4.10 -10.35
N GLY A 84 -19.31 -3.02 -10.32
CA GLY A 84 -17.97 -3.03 -10.87
C GLY A 84 -17.12 -4.07 -10.12
N GLN A 85 -17.10 -5.30 -10.63
CA GLN A 85 -16.34 -6.38 -10.06
C GLN A 85 -14.86 -6.22 -10.39
N TRP A 86 -14.01 -6.51 -9.43
CA TRP A 86 -12.58 -6.63 -9.67
C TRP A 86 -12.30 -7.83 -10.59
N LEU A 87 -11.60 -7.60 -11.70
CA LEU A 87 -11.22 -8.66 -12.64
C LEU A 87 -9.90 -9.29 -12.19
N GLY A 88 -9.96 -10.42 -11.51
CA GLY A 88 -8.79 -11.19 -11.07
C GLY A 88 -8.15 -12.07 -12.16
N GLU A 89 -8.65 -12.05 -13.37
CA GLU A 89 -8.21 -12.97 -14.46
C GLU A 89 -6.73 -12.82 -14.85
N SER A 90 -6.14 -11.63 -14.64
CA SER A 90 -4.74 -11.35 -14.98
C SER A 90 -3.76 -11.57 -13.81
N GLU A 91 -4.26 -11.98 -12.64
CA GLU A 91 -3.42 -12.21 -11.49
C GLU A 91 -2.75 -13.60 -11.55
N SER A 92 -1.44 -13.63 -11.30
CA SER A 92 -0.61 -14.84 -11.33
C SER A 92 0.33 -14.92 -10.13
N PRO A 93 -0.22 -14.99 -8.89
CA PRO A 93 0.54 -14.83 -7.64
C PRO A 93 1.60 -15.91 -7.42
N LEU A 94 1.52 -17.02 -8.15
CA LEU A 94 2.45 -18.15 -8.06
C LEU A 94 3.60 -18.08 -9.06
N ARG A 95 3.62 -17.07 -9.96
CA ARG A 95 4.71 -16.87 -10.92
C ARG A 95 5.78 -15.97 -10.29
N ASP A 96 7.01 -16.46 -10.29
CA ASP A 96 8.14 -15.71 -9.76
C ASP A 96 8.95 -14.98 -10.84
N ALA A 97 9.82 -14.07 -10.41
CA ALA A 97 10.68 -13.28 -11.27
C ALA A 97 11.77 -14.08 -12.00
N PHE A 98 11.97 -15.34 -11.64
CA PHE A 98 12.85 -16.29 -12.35
C PHE A 98 12.09 -17.07 -13.42
N GLY A 99 10.79 -16.82 -13.61
CA GLY A 99 9.93 -17.50 -14.58
C GLY A 99 9.43 -18.88 -14.13
N GLN A 100 9.59 -19.22 -12.85
CA GLN A 100 9.03 -20.45 -12.28
C GLN A 100 7.59 -20.22 -11.83
N VAL A 101 6.76 -21.26 -11.96
CA VAL A 101 5.39 -21.26 -11.45
C VAL A 101 5.32 -22.29 -10.32
N GLN A 102 4.97 -21.86 -9.13
CA GLN A 102 4.80 -22.75 -8.00
C GLN A 102 3.57 -23.63 -8.18
N ASP A 103 3.67 -24.92 -7.82
CA ASP A 103 2.53 -25.83 -7.87
C ASP A 103 1.47 -25.39 -6.83
N THR A 104 0.22 -25.27 -7.28
CA THR A 104 -0.92 -24.91 -6.43
C THR A 104 -1.11 -25.87 -5.25
N SER A 105 -0.73 -27.15 -5.41
CA SER A 105 -0.81 -28.15 -4.33
C SER A 105 0.19 -27.90 -3.19
N THR A 106 1.26 -27.15 -3.45
CA THR A 106 2.30 -26.80 -2.47
C THR A 106 2.27 -25.34 -2.06
N ALA A 107 1.42 -24.53 -2.71
CA ALA A 107 1.29 -23.12 -2.41
C ALA A 107 0.56 -22.92 -1.07
N HIS A 108 1.05 -21.98 -0.26
CA HIS A 108 0.35 -21.54 0.93
C HIS A 108 -0.86 -20.66 0.55
N SER A 109 -1.92 -20.67 1.36
CA SER A 109 -3.13 -19.88 1.10
C SER A 109 -2.83 -18.38 0.91
N SER A 110 -1.81 -17.85 1.57
CA SER A 110 -1.34 -16.46 1.42
C SER A 110 -0.71 -16.13 0.06
N GLN A 111 -0.43 -17.13 -0.76
CA GLN A 111 0.12 -16.97 -2.10
C GLN A 111 -0.97 -17.05 -3.18
N MET A 112 -2.19 -17.42 -2.79
CA MET A 112 -3.34 -17.47 -3.68
C MET A 112 -3.99 -16.10 -3.76
N THR A 113 -4.50 -15.75 -4.93
CA THR A 113 -5.33 -14.55 -5.06
C THR A 113 -6.62 -14.75 -4.28
N HIS A 114 -6.90 -13.85 -3.35
CA HIS A 114 -8.18 -13.81 -2.65
C HIS A 114 -9.30 -13.14 -3.48
N THR A 115 -9.00 -12.76 -4.71
CA THR A 115 -9.93 -12.24 -5.70
C THR A 115 -10.62 -13.34 -6.49
N ARG A 116 -11.13 -14.39 -5.82
CA ARG A 116 -12.22 -15.14 -6.42
C ARG A 116 -13.42 -14.21 -6.49
N THR A 117 -13.68 -13.69 -7.66
CA THR A 117 -14.88 -12.94 -8.02
C THR A 117 -16.18 -13.74 -7.84
N GLU A 118 -16.06 -14.97 -7.39
CA GLU A 118 -17.14 -15.95 -7.20
C GLU A 118 -17.09 -16.60 -5.81
N LEU A 119 -16.54 -15.95 -4.79
CA LEU A 119 -16.82 -16.38 -3.44
C LEU A 119 -18.30 -16.08 -3.17
N THR A 120 -19.11 -17.12 -3.19
CA THR A 120 -20.47 -17.01 -2.69
C THR A 120 -20.41 -16.63 -1.21
N SER A 121 -21.48 -16.03 -0.68
CA SER A 121 -21.60 -15.77 0.77
C SER A 121 -21.34 -17.03 1.61
N GLU A 122 -21.59 -18.21 1.04
CA GLU A 122 -21.35 -19.51 1.61
C GLU A 122 -19.85 -19.86 1.67
N ASP A 123 -19.08 -19.57 0.62
CA ASP A 123 -17.62 -19.76 0.60
C ASP A 123 -16.93 -18.85 1.64
N ILE A 124 -17.40 -17.61 1.78
CA ILE A 124 -16.90 -16.66 2.78
C ILE A 124 -17.22 -17.17 4.18
N ALA A 125 -18.44 -17.65 4.41
CA ALA A 125 -18.86 -18.21 5.70
C ALA A 125 -18.05 -19.47 6.07
N LEU A 126 -17.78 -20.35 5.10
CA LEU A 126 -16.97 -21.56 5.29
C LEU A 126 -15.50 -21.24 5.57
N GLU A 127 -14.93 -20.23 4.90
CA GLU A 127 -13.56 -19.78 5.15
C GLU A 127 -13.42 -19.18 6.56
N ILE A 128 -14.36 -18.32 6.97
CA ILE A 128 -14.44 -17.74 8.31
C ILE A 128 -14.57 -18.84 9.37
N MET A 129 -15.38 -19.88 9.12
CA MET A 129 -15.52 -21.03 10.02
C MET A 129 -14.22 -21.84 10.12
N ARG A 130 -13.53 -22.05 9.01
CA ARG A 130 -12.26 -22.78 8.97
C ARG A 130 -11.15 -22.04 9.73
N GLU A 131 -11.04 -20.72 9.54
CA GLU A 131 -10.08 -19.89 10.28
C GLU A 131 -10.41 -19.78 11.76
N ALA A 132 -11.70 -19.81 12.13
CA ALA A 132 -12.15 -19.83 13.52
C ALA A 132 -11.97 -21.20 14.20
N GLY A 133 -11.43 -22.22 13.50
CA GLY A 133 -11.26 -23.57 14.03
C GLY A 133 -12.57 -24.33 14.30
N VAL A 134 -13.66 -23.89 13.68
CA VAL A 134 -14.98 -24.56 13.77
C VAL A 134 -15.05 -25.61 12.68
N GLN A 135 -15.20 -26.90 13.04
CA GLN A 135 -15.45 -27.96 12.06
C GLN A 135 -16.75 -27.68 11.30
N ALA A 136 -16.67 -27.62 9.99
CA ALA A 136 -17.86 -27.54 9.16
C ALA A 136 -18.77 -28.74 9.45
N PRO A 137 -20.10 -28.51 9.64
CA PRO A 137 -21.02 -29.62 9.82
C PRO A 137 -20.98 -30.53 8.60
N GLY A 138 -20.83 -31.83 8.82
CA GLY A 138 -20.90 -32.83 7.76
C GLY A 138 -22.31 -32.91 7.20
N GLU A 139 -22.46 -32.62 5.92
CA GLU A 139 -23.62 -32.50 5.04
C GLU A 139 -24.20 -31.07 4.90
N PRO A 140 -24.56 -30.65 3.69
CA PRO A 140 -24.98 -29.27 3.42
C PRO A 140 -26.30 -28.97 4.12
N ALA A 141 -26.21 -28.31 5.25
CA ALA A 141 -27.32 -27.60 5.81
C ALA A 141 -27.57 -26.35 4.94
N GLU A 142 -28.82 -25.96 4.81
CA GLU A 142 -29.20 -24.80 4.02
C GLU A 142 -28.34 -23.56 4.33
N PRO A 143 -28.02 -22.68 3.36
CA PRO A 143 -27.11 -21.54 3.52
C PRO A 143 -27.42 -20.65 4.75
N ARG A 144 -28.70 -20.58 5.14
CA ARG A 144 -29.16 -19.88 6.35
C ARG A 144 -28.56 -20.45 7.65
N SER A 145 -28.27 -21.73 7.71
CA SER A 145 -27.78 -22.35 8.94
C SER A 145 -26.28 -22.12 9.19
N ALA A 146 -25.48 -21.89 8.14
CA ALA A 146 -24.07 -21.51 8.31
C ALA A 146 -23.93 -20.08 8.84
N LEU A 147 -24.74 -19.15 8.32
CA LEU A 147 -24.82 -17.78 8.82
C LEU A 147 -25.40 -17.70 10.25
N ASP A 148 -26.41 -18.53 10.56
CA ASP A 148 -26.96 -18.66 11.90
C ASP A 148 -25.96 -19.29 12.89
N ALA A 149 -25.09 -20.20 12.44
CA ALA A 149 -24.02 -20.77 13.25
C ALA A 149 -22.90 -19.74 13.52
N LEU A 150 -22.56 -18.88 12.57
CA LEU A 150 -21.67 -17.73 12.77
C LEU A 150 -22.24 -16.73 13.78
N ALA A 151 -23.53 -16.43 13.71
CA ALA A 151 -24.22 -15.57 14.68
C ALA A 151 -24.30 -16.24 16.08
N GLY A 152 -24.36 -17.57 16.14
CA GLY A 152 -24.43 -18.36 17.40
C GLY A 152 -23.09 -18.58 18.09
N VAL A 153 -21.96 -18.58 17.36
CA VAL A 153 -20.61 -18.76 17.93
C VAL A 153 -20.15 -17.52 18.71
N HIS A 154 -20.70 -16.35 18.40
CA HIS A 154 -20.39 -15.11 19.10
C HIS A 154 -21.46 -14.80 20.16
N GLY A 155 -21.39 -15.53 21.28
CA GLY A 155 -22.34 -15.40 22.39
C GLY A 155 -22.69 -13.95 22.74
N ARG A 156 -23.97 -13.62 22.66
CA ARG A 156 -24.69 -12.48 23.27
C ARG A 156 -24.19 -11.05 23.02
N GLY A 157 -23.55 -10.79 21.89
CA GLY A 157 -23.32 -9.44 21.38
C GLY A 157 -23.92 -9.38 19.97
N GLY A 158 -25.22 -9.13 19.86
CA GLY A 158 -25.97 -9.30 18.61
C GLY A 158 -25.45 -8.40 17.49
N PHE A 159 -24.96 -9.03 16.42
CA PHE A 159 -25.01 -8.38 15.11
C PHE A 159 -26.47 -8.26 14.70
N PRO A 160 -26.90 -7.13 14.14
CA PRO A 160 -28.28 -6.99 13.70
C PRO A 160 -28.59 -8.02 12.61
N GLU A 161 -29.73 -8.70 12.72
CA GLU A 161 -30.34 -9.58 11.69
C GLU A 161 -30.52 -8.94 10.30
N ARG A 162 -30.06 -7.70 10.11
CA ARG A 162 -30.31 -6.85 8.94
C ARG A 162 -29.13 -6.61 8.03
N LEU A 163 -27.98 -7.25 8.25
CA LEU A 163 -26.92 -7.24 7.23
C LEU A 163 -27.30 -8.25 6.15
N ASP A 164 -27.68 -7.74 5.00
CA ASP A 164 -27.92 -8.54 3.81
C ASP A 164 -26.55 -8.98 3.27
N TRP A 165 -26.06 -10.11 3.76
CA TRP A 165 -24.74 -10.68 3.41
C TRP A 165 -24.65 -11.05 1.93
N ASP A 166 -25.76 -11.31 1.26
CA ASP A 166 -25.81 -11.56 -0.19
C ASP A 166 -25.39 -10.34 -1.01
N ARG A 167 -25.23 -9.18 -0.36
CA ARG A 167 -24.82 -7.91 -0.97
C ARG A 167 -23.60 -7.27 -0.33
N VAL A 168 -22.78 -8.02 0.41
CA VAL A 168 -21.56 -7.51 1.02
C VAL A 168 -20.47 -7.40 -0.03
N THR A 169 -20.00 -6.17 -0.26
CA THR A 169 -18.87 -5.91 -1.14
C THR A 169 -17.57 -6.07 -0.35
N MET A 170 -16.73 -6.99 -0.80
CA MET A 170 -15.37 -7.23 -0.25
C MET A 170 -14.30 -6.46 -1.02
N ASN A 171 -14.68 -5.71 -2.03
CA ASN A 171 -13.77 -5.09 -2.99
C ASN A 171 -14.43 -3.85 -3.58
N ALA A 172 -13.81 -2.69 -3.44
CA ALA A 172 -14.32 -1.43 -3.95
C ALA A 172 -13.25 -0.73 -4.81
N ILE A 173 -13.63 -0.36 -6.03
CA ILE A 173 -12.81 0.50 -6.87
C ILE A 173 -13.22 1.94 -6.62
N LEU A 174 -12.24 2.80 -6.46
CA LEU A 174 -12.43 4.16 -6.00
C LEU A 174 -12.38 5.18 -7.16
N PRO A 175 -13.03 6.34 -7.02
CA PRO A 175 -12.98 7.40 -8.03
C PRO A 175 -11.57 7.94 -8.28
N ASN A 176 -10.68 7.88 -7.31
CA ASN A 176 -9.28 8.25 -7.48
C ASN A 176 -8.44 7.17 -8.20
N GLY A 177 -9.06 6.10 -8.67
CA GLY A 177 -8.38 5.00 -9.36
C GLY A 177 -7.72 3.97 -8.44
N ALA A 178 -7.88 4.09 -7.13
CA ALA A 178 -7.41 3.14 -6.13
C ALA A 178 -8.37 1.95 -5.93
N ARG A 179 -7.98 1.05 -5.03
CA ARG A 179 -8.77 -0.11 -4.59
C ARG A 179 -8.80 -0.16 -3.07
N LEU A 180 -9.97 -0.39 -2.48
CA LEU A 180 -10.14 -0.72 -1.07
C LEU A 180 -10.80 -2.10 -0.97
N TYR A 181 -10.18 -3.04 -0.30
CA TYR A 181 -10.65 -4.43 -0.27
C TYR A 181 -10.26 -5.12 1.03
N VAL A 182 -10.76 -6.35 1.20
CA VAL A 182 -10.34 -7.20 2.31
C VAL A 182 -9.24 -8.12 1.83
N ASP A 183 -8.04 -7.97 2.39
CA ASP A 183 -6.96 -8.93 2.23
C ASP A 183 -6.76 -9.72 3.52
N HIS A 184 -6.89 -11.05 3.44
CA HIS A 184 -6.90 -11.94 4.60
C HIS A 184 -7.93 -11.48 5.65
N ALA A 185 -7.51 -10.80 6.70
CA ALA A 185 -8.36 -10.33 7.77
C ALA A 185 -8.29 -8.81 7.96
N HIS A 186 -7.68 -8.06 7.03
CA HIS A 186 -7.44 -6.63 7.13
C HIS A 186 -8.12 -5.86 6.02
N PRO A 187 -8.64 -4.65 6.28
CA PRO A 187 -8.94 -3.73 5.20
C PRO A 187 -7.62 -3.28 4.59
N GLU A 188 -7.50 -3.39 3.28
CA GLU A 188 -6.31 -2.99 2.53
C GLU A 188 -6.65 -1.93 1.51
N TYR A 189 -5.84 -0.89 1.46
CA TYR A 189 -5.88 0.13 0.44
C TYR A 189 -4.68 -0.02 -0.49
N SER A 190 -4.95 -0.28 -1.78
CA SER A 190 -3.95 -0.20 -2.84
C SER A 190 -4.11 1.11 -3.59
N SER A 191 -3.10 1.97 -3.53
CA SER A 191 -3.11 3.30 -4.17
C SER A 191 -3.19 3.19 -5.68
N PRO A 192 -3.64 4.25 -6.39
CA PRO A 192 -3.45 4.31 -7.83
C PRO A 192 -1.95 4.33 -8.15
N GLU A 193 -1.59 3.90 -9.34
CA GLU A 193 -0.24 4.05 -9.85
C GLU A 193 0.06 5.52 -10.16
N VAL A 194 1.23 5.97 -9.72
CA VAL A 194 1.72 7.36 -9.85
C VAL A 194 3.12 7.38 -10.46
N LEU A 195 3.60 8.56 -10.84
CA LEU A 195 4.93 8.74 -11.43
C LEU A 195 5.98 9.28 -10.46
N THR A 196 5.57 9.92 -9.37
CA THR A 196 6.51 10.57 -8.46
C THR A 196 6.37 10.06 -7.01
N PRO A 197 7.47 10.06 -6.24
CA PRO A 197 7.42 9.75 -4.81
C PRO A 197 6.47 10.66 -4.01
N ALA A 198 6.36 11.94 -4.41
CA ALA A 198 5.45 12.88 -3.76
C ALA A 198 3.99 12.47 -3.96
N ASP A 199 3.61 12.07 -5.18
CA ASP A 199 2.27 11.57 -5.45
C ASP A 199 2.00 10.24 -4.73
N ALA A 200 3.00 9.34 -4.63
CA ALA A 200 2.85 8.12 -3.85
C ALA A 200 2.51 8.42 -2.38
N VAL A 201 3.17 9.44 -1.78
CA VAL A 201 2.84 9.91 -0.42
C VAL A 201 1.44 10.52 -0.35
N LEU A 202 1.05 11.32 -1.34
CA LEU A 202 -0.28 11.95 -1.38
C LEU A 202 -1.40 10.91 -1.42
N TYR A 203 -1.28 9.92 -2.31
CA TYR A 203 -2.31 8.89 -2.47
C TYR A 203 -2.29 7.84 -1.35
N ASP A 204 -1.17 7.60 -0.68
CA ASP A 204 -1.12 6.82 0.57
C ASP A 204 -1.86 7.54 1.70
N ALA A 205 -1.65 8.86 1.86
CA ALA A 205 -2.40 9.67 2.83
C ALA A 205 -3.90 9.79 2.49
N ALA A 206 -4.26 9.81 1.21
CA ALA A 206 -5.65 9.75 0.77
C ALA A 206 -6.32 8.42 1.16
N GLY A 207 -5.57 7.30 1.15
CA GLY A 207 -6.03 6.00 1.66
C GLY A 207 -6.41 6.05 3.13
N ASP A 208 -5.58 6.70 3.97
CA ASP A 208 -5.89 6.89 5.40
C ASP A 208 -7.18 7.70 5.60
N ALA A 209 -7.36 8.76 4.81
CA ALA A 209 -8.55 9.60 4.85
C ALA A 209 -9.82 8.82 4.44
N LEU A 210 -9.75 8.02 3.37
CA LEU A 210 -10.83 7.16 2.88
C LEU A 210 -11.21 6.07 3.91
N ALA A 211 -10.22 5.41 4.50
CA ALA A 211 -10.43 4.42 5.55
C ALA A 211 -11.08 5.05 6.80
N TYR A 212 -10.65 6.25 7.20
CA TYR A 212 -11.26 7.00 8.29
C TYR A 212 -12.70 7.43 7.98
N GLU A 213 -12.97 7.90 6.77
CA GLU A 213 -14.31 8.26 6.34
C GLU A 213 -15.27 7.07 6.42
N SER A 214 -14.82 5.87 6.07
CA SER A 214 -15.59 4.64 6.23
C SER A 214 -15.96 4.39 7.69
N LEU A 215 -15.04 4.66 8.64
CA LEU A 215 -15.33 4.54 10.08
C LEU A 215 -16.36 5.55 10.56
N VAL A 216 -16.28 6.80 10.10
CA VAL A 216 -17.25 7.85 10.46
C VAL A 216 -18.64 7.48 9.97
N GLU A 217 -18.74 7.04 8.72
CA GLU A 217 -20.01 6.62 8.12
C GLU A 217 -20.60 5.39 8.83
N LEU A 218 -19.75 4.40 9.15
CA LEU A 218 -20.15 3.22 9.92
C LEU A 218 -20.71 3.62 11.29
N GLY A 219 -20.06 4.54 12.00
CA GLY A 219 -20.52 5.05 13.29
C GLY A 219 -21.85 5.81 13.22
N ASN A 220 -22.10 6.53 12.12
CA ASN A 220 -23.34 7.30 11.92
C ASN A 220 -24.56 6.42 11.68
N HIS A 221 -24.40 5.28 11.01
CA HIS A 221 -25.52 4.46 10.52
C HIS A 221 -25.73 3.13 11.24
N ALA A 222 -24.81 2.75 12.12
CA ALA A 222 -24.82 1.45 12.78
C ALA A 222 -24.70 1.58 14.29
N GLN A 223 -25.68 2.25 14.92
CA GLN A 223 -25.70 2.45 16.38
C GLN A 223 -25.69 1.11 17.17
N ASP A 224 -26.15 0.04 16.55
CA ASP A 224 -26.18 -1.31 17.13
C ASP A 224 -24.89 -2.11 16.86
N LEU A 225 -23.96 -1.61 16.03
CA LEU A 225 -22.68 -2.27 15.76
C LEU A 225 -21.60 -1.81 16.75
N PRO A 226 -20.64 -2.69 17.07
CA PRO A 226 -19.52 -2.28 17.89
C PRO A 226 -18.69 -1.20 17.18
N GLN A 227 -18.18 -0.24 17.95
CA GLN A 227 -17.29 0.77 17.40
C GLN A 227 -16.03 0.11 16.82
N VAL A 228 -15.83 0.25 15.52
CA VAL A 228 -14.62 -0.23 14.83
C VAL A 228 -13.53 0.83 14.88
N LYS A 229 -12.29 0.40 15.05
CA LYS A 229 -11.09 1.23 14.97
C LYS A 229 -10.10 0.63 13.98
N LEU A 230 -9.42 1.51 13.26
CA LEU A 230 -8.34 1.15 12.36
C LEU A 230 -7.03 1.80 12.82
N TYR A 231 -5.94 1.06 12.61
CA TYR A 231 -4.59 1.49 12.93
C TYR A 231 -3.67 1.27 11.74
N LYS A 232 -2.91 2.29 11.37
CA LYS A 232 -1.83 2.17 10.39
C LYS A 232 -0.56 1.71 11.10
N ASN A 233 -0.56 0.45 11.50
CA ASN A 233 0.58 -0.24 12.11
C ASN A 233 0.76 -1.60 11.43
N ASN A 234 1.77 -2.37 11.80
CA ASN A 234 2.13 -3.61 11.09
C ASN A 234 2.09 -4.84 11.98
N THR A 235 1.55 -4.77 13.18
CA THR A 235 1.55 -5.94 14.08
C THR A 235 0.45 -5.85 15.12
N ASP A 236 -0.13 -7.02 15.41
CA ASP A 236 -1.08 -7.21 16.51
C ASP A 236 -0.42 -7.40 17.87
N SER A 237 0.91 -7.42 17.94
CA SER A 237 1.72 -7.75 19.12
C SER A 237 1.46 -9.15 19.70
N LYS A 238 0.88 -10.06 18.90
CA LYS A 238 0.62 -11.46 19.24
C LYS A 238 1.35 -12.42 18.31
N GLY A 239 2.31 -11.92 17.53
CA GLY A 239 3.10 -12.71 16.59
C GLY A 239 2.63 -12.63 15.13
N GLN A 240 1.56 -11.88 14.85
CA GLN A 240 1.11 -11.62 13.48
C GLN A 240 1.63 -10.26 13.00
N SER A 241 2.02 -10.22 11.73
CA SER A 241 2.37 -8.98 11.04
C SER A 241 1.61 -8.89 9.74
N TYR A 242 1.16 -7.70 9.41
CA TYR A 242 0.45 -7.36 8.17
C TYR A 242 1.18 -6.27 7.39
N GLY A 243 0.78 -6.09 6.13
CA GLY A 243 1.60 -5.46 5.10
C GLY A 243 1.59 -3.94 5.09
N ALA A 244 2.70 -3.41 4.64
CA ALA A 244 2.82 -2.13 3.97
C ALA A 244 3.80 -2.36 2.84
N HIS A 245 3.31 -2.35 1.61
CA HIS A 245 4.10 -2.73 0.45
C HIS A 245 4.31 -1.54 -0.48
N GLU A 246 5.42 -1.58 -1.20
CA GLU A 246 5.71 -0.66 -2.28
C GLU A 246 5.76 -1.46 -3.57
N ASN A 247 5.25 -0.89 -4.65
CA ASN A 247 5.32 -1.49 -5.98
C ASN A 247 6.05 -0.54 -6.91
N TYR A 248 6.96 -1.08 -7.71
CA TYR A 248 7.71 -0.33 -8.71
C TYR A 248 7.76 -1.10 -10.02
N LEU A 249 7.58 -0.39 -11.12
CA LEU A 249 7.81 -0.94 -12.43
C LEU A 249 9.28 -0.75 -12.81
N ILE A 250 9.98 -1.85 -13.13
CA ILE A 250 11.39 -1.85 -13.50
C ILE A 250 11.58 -2.54 -14.85
N SER A 251 12.68 -2.20 -15.54
CA SER A 251 13.03 -2.84 -16.82
C SER A 251 13.28 -4.34 -16.68
N ARG A 252 12.75 -5.11 -17.61
CA ARG A 252 13.00 -6.55 -17.68
C ARG A 252 14.38 -6.89 -18.27
N ASP A 253 15.06 -5.91 -18.86
CA ASP A 253 16.41 -6.10 -19.39
C ASP A 253 17.44 -6.38 -18.29
N VAL A 254 17.16 -5.99 -17.05
CA VAL A 254 18.04 -6.27 -15.90
C VAL A 254 17.74 -7.67 -15.35
N PRO A 255 18.73 -8.57 -15.26
CA PRO A 255 18.54 -9.88 -14.61
C PRO A 255 18.08 -9.71 -13.16
N PHE A 256 17.08 -10.51 -12.74
CA PHE A 256 16.51 -10.37 -11.39
C PHE A 256 17.52 -10.66 -10.28
N GLU A 257 18.48 -11.54 -10.51
CA GLU A 257 19.59 -11.78 -9.55
C GLU A 257 20.39 -10.51 -9.26
N GLN A 258 20.67 -9.70 -10.29
CA GLN A 258 21.35 -8.42 -10.11
C GLN A 258 20.49 -7.43 -9.32
N VAL A 259 19.18 -7.40 -9.58
CA VAL A 259 18.22 -6.60 -8.82
C VAL A 259 18.23 -7.01 -7.35
N ALA A 260 18.11 -8.30 -7.06
CA ALA A 260 18.08 -8.84 -5.71
C ALA A 260 19.39 -8.58 -4.95
N ASP A 261 20.53 -8.86 -5.55
CA ASP A 261 21.85 -8.64 -4.96
C ASP A 261 22.07 -7.17 -4.55
N ALA A 262 21.65 -6.23 -5.41
CA ALA A 262 21.78 -4.81 -5.14
C ALA A 262 20.79 -4.31 -4.08
N LEU A 263 19.58 -4.86 -4.02
CA LEU A 263 18.53 -4.43 -3.08
C LEU A 263 18.69 -5.02 -1.68
N LEU A 264 19.28 -6.20 -1.51
CA LEU A 264 19.44 -6.84 -0.19
C LEU A 264 20.12 -5.94 0.84
N PRO A 265 21.31 -5.35 0.60
CA PRO A 265 21.94 -4.46 1.56
C PRO A 265 21.16 -3.17 1.78
N PHE A 266 20.55 -2.62 0.72
CA PHE A 266 19.75 -1.41 0.77
C PHE A 266 18.52 -1.60 1.66
N PHE A 267 17.72 -2.65 1.42
CA PHE A 267 16.51 -2.91 2.19
C PHE A 267 16.80 -3.35 3.63
N ALA A 268 17.84 -4.12 3.85
CA ALA A 268 18.23 -4.54 5.20
C ALA A 268 18.63 -3.36 6.11
N THR A 269 19.05 -2.21 5.52
CA THR A 269 19.60 -1.09 6.29
C THR A 269 18.79 0.19 6.22
N ARG A 270 17.84 0.35 5.26
CA ARG A 270 17.07 1.60 5.09
C ARG A 270 16.10 1.91 6.22
N ALA A 271 15.80 0.94 7.11
CA ALA A 271 14.91 1.16 8.25
C ALA A 271 15.35 2.33 9.14
N ILE A 272 16.62 2.71 9.13
CA ILE A 272 17.14 3.86 9.88
C ILE A 272 16.43 5.19 9.56
N PHE A 273 15.78 5.31 8.40
CA PHE A 273 14.95 6.48 8.04
C PHE A 273 13.52 6.11 7.58
N THR A 274 13.22 4.83 7.32
CA THR A 274 11.88 4.38 6.92
C THR A 274 11.15 3.60 8.00
N GLY A 275 11.78 3.31 9.13
CA GLY A 275 11.15 2.58 10.23
C GLY A 275 10.00 3.36 10.86
N ALA A 276 8.94 2.65 11.25
CA ALA A 276 7.78 3.25 11.93
C ALA A 276 7.90 3.24 13.47
N GLY A 277 8.92 2.55 14.01
CA GLY A 277 9.13 2.42 15.45
C GLY A 277 8.14 1.48 16.13
N ARG A 278 8.61 0.74 17.14
CA ARG A 278 7.76 -0.17 17.94
C ARG A 278 8.23 -0.25 19.39
N VAL A 279 7.29 -0.28 20.32
CA VAL A 279 7.53 -0.61 21.73
C VAL A 279 7.47 -2.12 21.92
N GLY A 280 8.55 -2.69 22.42
CA GLY A 280 8.81 -4.13 22.53
C GLY A 280 9.63 -4.64 21.34
N ILE A 281 10.59 -5.53 21.62
CA ILE A 281 11.50 -6.13 20.65
C ILE A 281 11.11 -7.60 20.48
N GLY A 282 11.27 -8.13 19.25
CA GLY A 282 10.85 -9.48 18.89
C GLY A 282 9.44 -9.55 18.32
N THR A 283 9.07 -10.67 17.71
CA THR A 283 7.79 -10.84 16.98
C THR A 283 6.56 -10.59 17.86
N HIS A 284 6.61 -10.95 19.16
CA HIS A 284 5.55 -10.72 20.14
C HIS A 284 5.80 -9.47 21.00
N GLY A 285 6.89 -8.73 20.75
CA GLY A 285 7.34 -7.65 21.63
C GLY A 285 7.64 -8.15 23.05
N GLU A 286 8.23 -9.34 23.14
CA GLU A 286 8.51 -10.09 24.37
C GLU A 286 9.67 -9.51 25.18
N VAL A 287 10.64 -8.85 24.49
CA VAL A 287 11.74 -8.18 25.16
C VAL A 287 11.38 -6.71 25.40
N PRO A 288 11.40 -6.21 26.64
CA PRO A 288 11.17 -4.80 26.93
C PRO A 288 12.20 -3.90 26.24
N GLY A 289 11.74 -2.91 25.48
CA GLY A 289 12.61 -2.02 24.73
C GLY A 289 11.86 -1.22 23.67
N PHE A 290 12.62 -0.60 22.77
CA PHE A 290 12.12 0.07 21.57
C PHE A 290 12.97 -0.35 20.39
N GLN A 291 12.36 -0.56 19.24
CA GLN A 291 13.04 -0.88 17.99
C GLN A 291 12.63 0.06 16.86
N ILE A 292 13.51 0.20 15.86
CA ILE A 292 13.36 1.14 14.75
C ILE A 292 12.26 0.70 13.79
N SER A 293 12.27 -0.56 13.36
CA SER A 293 11.24 -1.11 12.46
C SER A 293 10.21 -1.91 13.24
N SER A 294 8.95 -1.76 12.90
CA SER A 294 7.86 -2.56 13.45
C SER A 294 7.82 -3.99 12.91
N ARG A 295 8.45 -4.24 11.75
CA ARG A 295 8.35 -5.49 10.98
C ARG A 295 9.64 -6.28 10.83
N ALA A 296 10.81 -5.71 11.12
CA ALA A 296 12.10 -6.37 10.85
C ALA A 296 12.18 -7.82 11.35
N ASP A 297 11.69 -8.09 12.58
CA ASP A 297 11.75 -9.42 13.20
C ASP A 297 10.90 -10.50 12.51
N PHE A 298 10.01 -10.11 11.60
CA PHE A 298 9.16 -11.03 10.84
C PHE A 298 9.77 -11.47 9.50
N PHE A 299 10.95 -10.98 9.15
CA PHE A 299 11.66 -11.39 7.94
C PHE A 299 12.64 -12.52 8.28
N GLU A 300 12.52 -13.63 7.54
CA GLU A 300 13.23 -14.88 7.83
C GLU A 300 14.08 -15.36 6.66
N ARG A 301 13.93 -14.77 5.48
CA ARG A 301 14.63 -15.16 4.25
C ARG A 301 15.18 -13.96 3.50
N THR A 302 16.18 -14.20 2.69
CA THR A 302 16.74 -13.18 1.79
C THR A 302 15.88 -12.96 0.57
N ILE A 303 15.48 -14.04 -0.12
CA ILE A 303 14.72 -14.03 -1.38
C ILE A 303 13.64 -15.11 -1.31
N GLY A 304 12.45 -14.83 -1.80
CA GLY A 304 11.34 -15.79 -1.87
C GLY A 304 10.05 -15.19 -2.41
N LEU A 305 9.03 -16.02 -2.59
CA LEU A 305 7.72 -15.63 -3.14
C LEU A 305 6.68 -15.33 -2.05
N GLU A 306 6.91 -15.84 -0.83
CA GLU A 306 5.97 -15.74 0.28
C GLU A 306 5.81 -14.28 0.76
N THR A 307 4.61 -13.94 1.21
CA THR A 307 4.30 -12.61 1.74
C THR A 307 3.88 -12.63 3.22
N THR A 308 3.30 -13.74 3.68
CA THR A 308 2.69 -13.84 5.02
C THR A 308 3.56 -14.63 6.00
N ILE A 309 4.19 -15.71 5.55
CA ILE A 309 5.04 -16.59 6.35
C ILE A 309 6.44 -16.64 5.72
N ARG A 310 7.48 -16.90 6.53
CA ARG A 310 8.88 -16.98 6.04
C ARG A 310 9.24 -15.83 5.10
N ARG A 311 8.82 -14.62 5.46
CA ARG A 311 8.90 -13.41 4.62
C ARG A 311 10.32 -13.15 4.14
N PRO A 312 10.53 -12.97 2.83
CA PRO A 312 11.83 -12.60 2.28
C PRO A 312 12.04 -11.08 2.30
N ILE A 313 13.31 -10.65 2.36
CA ILE A 313 13.67 -9.24 2.18
C ILE A 313 13.42 -8.80 0.73
N VAL A 314 13.74 -9.65 -0.25
CA VAL A 314 13.40 -9.42 -1.67
C VAL A 314 12.34 -10.42 -2.10
N ASN A 315 11.16 -9.91 -2.42
CA ASN A 315 10.06 -10.73 -2.91
C ASN A 315 10.21 -10.97 -4.41
N THR A 316 9.95 -12.21 -4.86
CA THR A 316 10.10 -12.64 -6.26
C THR A 316 8.81 -12.61 -7.06
N ARG A 317 7.69 -12.15 -6.49
CA ARG A 317 6.43 -12.00 -7.22
C ARG A 317 6.60 -11.07 -8.42
N ASP A 318 6.15 -11.52 -9.59
CA ASP A 318 6.30 -10.80 -10.86
C ASP A 318 4.96 -10.73 -11.60
N GLU A 319 4.15 -9.74 -11.27
CA GLU A 319 2.86 -9.45 -11.90
C GLU A 319 2.85 -7.98 -12.32
N PRO A 320 3.39 -7.63 -13.50
CA PRO A 320 3.61 -6.23 -13.86
C PRO A 320 2.32 -5.47 -14.14
N HIS A 321 1.20 -6.15 -14.42
CA HIS A 321 -0.02 -5.51 -14.92
C HIS A 321 0.27 -4.50 -16.05
N ALA A 322 1.24 -4.84 -16.88
CA ALA A 322 1.79 -4.06 -17.97
C ALA A 322 2.38 -5.01 -19.02
N ASP A 323 3.01 -4.49 -20.08
CA ASP A 323 3.70 -5.30 -21.09
C ASP A 323 4.85 -6.11 -20.44
N GLU A 324 4.60 -7.39 -20.16
CA GLU A 324 5.55 -8.28 -19.49
C GLU A 324 6.83 -8.53 -20.28
N SER A 325 6.86 -8.23 -21.56
CA SER A 325 8.08 -8.31 -22.37
C SER A 325 9.06 -7.17 -22.07
N LYS A 326 8.58 -6.05 -21.50
CA LYS A 326 9.36 -4.86 -21.19
C LYS A 326 9.57 -4.67 -19.69
N TYR A 327 8.57 -5.00 -18.91
CA TYR A 327 8.47 -4.59 -17.50
C TYR A 327 8.37 -5.77 -16.56
N ARG A 328 8.88 -5.57 -15.35
CA ARG A 328 8.70 -6.40 -14.17
C ARG A 328 8.14 -5.53 -13.06
N ARG A 329 7.20 -6.06 -12.26
CA ARG A 329 6.79 -5.44 -11.01
C ARG A 329 7.76 -5.88 -9.90
N LEU A 330 8.48 -4.94 -9.32
CA LEU A 330 9.20 -5.17 -8.08
C LEU A 330 8.22 -4.95 -6.92
N HIS A 331 7.84 -6.05 -6.28
CA HIS A 331 6.97 -6.07 -5.11
C HIS A 331 7.82 -6.01 -3.85
N VAL A 332 7.86 -4.84 -3.19
CA VAL A 332 8.71 -4.57 -2.03
C VAL A 332 7.90 -4.72 -0.76
N ILE A 333 8.12 -5.82 -0.03
CA ILE A 333 7.38 -6.13 1.19
C ILE A 333 8.08 -5.73 2.52
N PRO A 334 9.41 -5.49 2.58
CA PRO A 334 10.11 -5.11 3.80
C PRO A 334 10.00 -3.61 4.09
N ALA A 335 8.76 -3.13 4.25
CA ALA A 335 8.48 -1.77 4.63
C ALA A 335 7.60 -1.72 5.87
N ASP A 336 7.73 -0.65 6.64
CA ASP A 336 6.81 -0.30 7.71
C ASP A 336 5.71 0.62 7.19
N ALA A 337 4.53 0.59 7.82
CA ALA A 337 3.43 1.51 7.58
C ALA A 337 3.76 2.87 8.22
N ASN A 338 4.09 3.84 7.41
CA ASN A 338 4.45 5.18 7.84
C ASN A 338 3.25 6.14 7.80
N LEU A 339 3.08 6.93 8.84
CA LEU A 339 2.18 8.09 8.86
C LEU A 339 2.91 9.35 8.42
N SER A 340 4.22 9.47 8.73
CA SER A 340 5.02 10.61 8.32
C SER A 340 5.17 10.68 6.81
N HIS A 341 4.77 11.81 6.23
CA HIS A 341 4.97 12.11 4.82
C HIS A 341 6.45 12.07 4.42
N TYR A 342 7.36 12.46 5.33
CA TYR A 342 8.80 12.48 5.07
C TYR A 342 9.43 11.08 5.11
N SER A 343 8.99 10.21 6.04
CA SER A 343 9.40 8.79 6.03
C SER A 343 8.95 8.10 4.74
N ASN A 344 7.71 8.34 4.30
CA ASN A 344 7.18 7.82 3.04
C ASN A 344 7.91 8.41 1.83
N LEU A 345 8.18 9.72 1.80
CA LEU A 345 8.90 10.36 0.71
C LEU A 345 10.31 9.77 0.53
N LEU A 346 11.02 9.56 1.64
CA LEU A 346 12.32 8.89 1.62
C LEU A 346 12.20 7.44 1.17
N LYS A 347 11.18 6.72 1.63
CA LYS A 347 10.93 5.33 1.26
C LYS A 347 10.81 5.16 -0.25
N PHE A 348 9.91 5.91 -0.88
CA PHE A 348 9.67 5.85 -2.33
C PHE A 348 10.81 6.48 -3.13
N GLY A 349 11.29 7.65 -2.70
CA GLY A 349 12.30 8.40 -3.43
C GLY A 349 13.66 7.73 -3.48
N THR A 350 14.16 7.25 -2.33
CA THR A 350 15.46 6.57 -2.29
C THR A 350 15.43 5.24 -3.05
N ALA A 351 14.30 4.50 -2.97
CA ALA A 351 14.15 3.28 -3.74
C ALA A 351 14.16 3.55 -5.26
N ALA A 352 13.47 4.61 -5.73
CA ALA A 352 13.49 4.99 -7.14
C ALA A 352 14.92 5.31 -7.63
N LEU A 353 15.69 6.06 -6.85
CA LEU A 353 17.09 6.38 -7.16
C LEU A 353 17.99 5.14 -7.19
N VAL A 354 17.83 4.23 -6.24
CA VAL A 354 18.61 2.98 -6.21
C VAL A 354 18.25 2.10 -7.42
N MET A 355 17.00 2.09 -7.86
CA MET A 355 16.60 1.38 -9.08
C MET A 355 17.25 1.95 -10.33
N ASN A 356 17.46 3.28 -10.41
CA ASN A 356 18.22 3.89 -11.51
C ASN A 356 19.67 3.37 -11.54
N LEU A 357 20.31 3.26 -10.37
CA LEU A 357 21.64 2.65 -10.27
C LEU A 357 21.64 1.20 -10.77
N ILE A 358 20.63 0.40 -10.40
CA ILE A 358 20.51 -1.00 -10.81
C ILE A 358 20.35 -1.10 -12.33
N GLU A 359 19.47 -0.30 -12.93
CA GLU A 359 19.19 -0.30 -14.37
C GLU A 359 20.36 0.25 -15.19
N SER A 360 21.19 1.11 -14.60
CA SER A 360 22.37 1.71 -15.25
C SER A 360 23.67 0.95 -14.98
N HIS A 361 23.64 -0.03 -14.06
CA HIS A 361 24.85 -0.76 -13.68
C HIS A 361 25.26 -1.78 -14.75
N SER A 362 26.56 -1.80 -15.06
CA SER A 362 27.17 -2.82 -15.92
C SER A 362 28.61 -3.11 -15.46
N GLU A 363 29.20 -4.19 -15.97
CA GLU A 363 30.62 -4.50 -15.70
C GLU A 363 31.56 -3.40 -16.20
N GLN A 364 31.20 -2.72 -17.30
CA GLN A 364 31.97 -1.65 -17.90
C GLN A 364 31.78 -0.30 -17.18
N HIS A 365 30.60 -0.09 -16.56
CA HIS A 365 30.22 1.12 -15.83
C HIS A 365 29.62 0.77 -14.48
N PRO A 366 30.44 0.36 -13.48
CA PRO A 366 29.94 -0.05 -12.17
C PRO A 366 29.54 1.19 -11.34
N VAL A 367 28.23 1.44 -11.24
CA VAL A 367 27.66 2.57 -10.48
C VAL A 367 27.16 2.16 -9.08
N LEU A 368 26.93 0.87 -8.84
CA LEU A 368 26.46 0.36 -7.54
C LEU A 368 27.56 0.39 -6.47
N PRO A 369 27.22 0.64 -5.20
CA PRO A 369 28.15 0.43 -4.09
C PRO A 369 28.59 -1.03 -3.99
N GLY A 370 29.86 -1.26 -3.72
CA GLY A 370 30.45 -2.58 -3.50
C GLY A 370 30.15 -3.11 -2.09
N VAL A 371 28.95 -3.65 -1.88
CA VAL A 371 28.52 -4.17 -0.57
C VAL A 371 27.70 -5.46 -0.73
N ARG A 372 28.06 -6.47 0.05
CA ARG A 372 27.28 -7.68 0.28
C ARG A 372 27.31 -8.00 1.77
N LEU A 373 26.14 -8.18 2.37
CA LEU A 373 26.02 -8.61 3.76
C LEU A 373 26.28 -10.12 3.86
N SER A 374 26.96 -10.55 4.92
CA SER A 374 27.16 -11.98 5.17
C SER A 374 25.85 -12.70 5.49
N ASP A 375 24.97 -12.03 6.23
CA ASP A 375 23.62 -12.47 6.56
C ASP A 375 22.69 -11.25 6.55
N PRO A 376 21.96 -11.01 5.43
CA PRO A 376 21.05 -9.86 5.31
C PRO A 376 19.90 -9.89 6.31
N VAL A 377 19.40 -11.07 6.71
CA VAL A 377 18.29 -11.19 7.67
C VAL A 377 18.75 -10.79 9.07
N ALA A 378 19.87 -11.37 9.53
CA ALA A 378 20.45 -10.98 10.81
C ALA A 378 20.85 -9.50 10.84
N ALA A 379 21.32 -8.95 9.72
CA ALA A 379 21.64 -7.52 9.59
C ALA A 379 20.39 -6.65 9.75
N MET A 380 19.27 -7.00 9.11
CA MET A 380 18.00 -6.28 9.22
C MET A 380 17.50 -6.25 10.67
N HIS A 381 17.54 -7.38 11.37
CA HIS A 381 17.19 -7.44 12.80
C HIS A 381 18.11 -6.57 13.65
N ALA A 382 19.42 -6.69 13.45
CA ALA A 382 20.41 -5.92 14.20
C ALA A 382 20.25 -4.40 14.01
N VAL A 383 19.99 -3.95 12.78
CA VAL A 383 19.69 -2.53 12.47
C VAL A 383 18.45 -2.07 13.20
N SER A 384 17.37 -2.86 13.19
CA SER A 384 16.12 -2.51 13.86
C SER A 384 16.27 -2.37 15.38
N HIS A 385 17.13 -3.18 15.99
CA HIS A 385 17.33 -3.21 17.45
C HIS A 385 18.36 -2.17 17.94
N ASP A 386 19.13 -1.55 17.04
CA ASP A 386 20.20 -0.62 17.42
C ASP A 386 19.78 0.85 17.27
N LEU A 387 19.30 1.44 18.35
CA LEU A 387 18.97 2.87 18.42
C LEU A 387 20.19 3.79 18.35
N SER A 388 21.39 3.26 18.52
CA SER A 388 22.63 4.03 18.42
C SER A 388 23.11 4.18 16.97
N LEU A 389 22.56 3.40 16.05
CA LEU A 389 22.91 3.33 14.62
C LEU A 389 24.37 2.98 14.34
N SER A 390 25.04 2.37 15.32
CA SER A 390 26.50 2.11 15.30
C SER A 390 26.88 0.64 15.13
N VAL A 391 25.88 -0.28 15.18
CA VAL A 391 26.11 -1.72 15.03
C VAL A 391 26.87 -2.01 13.73
N GLN A 392 27.94 -2.81 13.86
CA GLN A 392 28.76 -3.23 12.74
C GLN A 392 28.23 -4.53 12.14
N LEU A 393 27.74 -4.43 10.91
CA LEU A 393 27.15 -5.53 10.15
C LEU A 393 28.26 -6.28 9.41
N PRO A 394 28.44 -7.61 9.60
CA PRO A 394 29.42 -8.39 8.88
C PRO A 394 29.21 -8.36 7.37
N LEU A 395 30.24 -8.04 6.61
CA LEU A 395 30.25 -8.09 5.16
C LEU A 395 30.79 -9.42 4.63
N ALA A 396 30.25 -9.90 3.53
CA ALA A 396 30.79 -11.05 2.84
C ALA A 396 32.21 -10.74 2.33
N PRO A 397 33.17 -11.71 2.36
CA PRO A 397 34.54 -11.49 1.91
C PRO A 397 34.64 -10.95 0.48
N SER A 398 33.69 -11.30 -0.40
CA SER A 398 33.59 -10.78 -1.77
C SER A 398 33.38 -9.27 -1.85
N SER A 399 32.84 -8.61 -0.82
CA SER A 399 32.58 -7.16 -0.82
C SER A 399 33.87 -6.36 -1.02
N ALA A 400 34.98 -6.78 -0.44
CA ALA A 400 36.26 -6.10 -0.54
C ALA A 400 36.86 -6.09 -1.96
N THR A 401 36.38 -6.96 -2.84
CA THR A 401 36.82 -7.10 -4.24
C THR A 401 35.84 -6.51 -5.26
N LEU A 402 34.68 -6.06 -4.81
CA LEU A 402 33.71 -5.38 -5.67
C LEU A 402 34.21 -3.98 -6.05
N PRO A 403 33.78 -3.44 -7.19
CA PRO A 403 33.95 -2.02 -7.47
C PRO A 403 33.32 -1.16 -6.36
N ASN A 404 33.95 -0.02 -6.05
CA ASN A 404 33.47 0.94 -5.04
C ASN A 404 33.15 0.29 -3.66
N PRO A 405 34.09 -0.42 -3.00
CA PRO A 405 33.78 -1.14 -1.77
C PRO A 405 33.41 -0.18 -0.64
N VAL A 406 32.31 -0.44 0.04
CA VAL A 406 31.81 0.37 1.17
C VAL A 406 32.78 0.30 2.37
N SER A 407 33.43 -0.83 2.55
CA SER A 407 34.43 -1.04 3.62
C SER A 407 35.43 -2.13 3.25
N THR A 408 36.67 -1.94 3.68
CA THR A 408 37.75 -2.94 3.58
C THR A 408 37.99 -3.65 4.90
N SER A 409 37.34 -3.24 6.00
CA SER A 409 37.50 -3.85 7.34
C SER A 409 36.67 -5.11 7.55
N GLY A 410 35.84 -5.50 6.58
CA GLY A 410 34.94 -6.67 6.68
C GLY A 410 33.63 -6.40 7.42
N SER A 411 33.35 -5.16 7.82
CA SER A 411 32.10 -4.75 8.41
C SER A 411 31.77 -3.31 8.04
N ALA A 412 30.48 -2.93 8.12
CA ALA A 412 30.01 -1.57 7.95
C ALA A 412 28.72 -1.34 8.77
N SER A 413 28.48 -0.11 9.23
CA SER A 413 27.20 0.24 9.85
C SER A 413 26.11 0.48 8.79
N ALA A 414 24.82 0.49 9.23
CA ALA A 414 23.70 0.83 8.36
C ALA A 414 23.87 2.24 7.76
N LEU A 415 24.35 3.21 8.54
CA LEU A 415 24.64 4.56 8.07
C LEU A 415 25.69 4.57 6.95
N GLN A 416 26.79 3.83 7.11
CA GLN A 416 27.83 3.74 6.07
C GLN A 416 27.30 3.11 4.78
N ILE A 417 26.48 2.07 4.89
CA ILE A 417 25.87 1.42 3.72
C ILE A 417 24.91 2.39 3.02
N GLN A 418 23.99 3.04 3.75
CA GLN A 418 23.06 4.00 3.17
C GLN A 418 23.75 5.24 2.61
N ARG A 419 24.84 5.71 3.23
CA ARG A 419 25.66 6.80 2.72
C ARG A 419 26.27 6.44 1.36
N ALA A 420 26.77 5.23 1.20
CA ALA A 420 27.33 4.77 -0.06
C ALA A 420 26.28 4.71 -1.18
N TYR A 421 25.06 4.26 -0.90
CA TYR A 421 23.94 4.33 -1.86
C TYR A 421 23.56 5.76 -2.22
N TYR A 422 23.52 6.65 -1.23
CA TYR A 422 23.27 8.08 -1.44
C TYR A 422 24.31 8.71 -2.34
N GLU A 423 25.60 8.53 -2.05
CA GLU A 423 26.69 9.10 -2.82
C GLU A 423 26.73 8.56 -4.27
N ALA A 424 26.49 7.25 -4.43
CA ALA A 424 26.39 6.64 -5.75
C ALA A 424 25.17 7.20 -6.54
N SER A 425 24.02 7.32 -5.91
CA SER A 425 22.81 7.88 -6.51
C SER A 425 23.02 9.35 -6.92
N ARG A 426 23.59 10.13 -6.01
CA ARG A 426 23.91 11.54 -6.28
C ARG A 426 24.85 11.71 -7.45
N ALA A 427 25.96 10.98 -7.47
CA ALA A 427 26.92 11.02 -8.55
C ALA A 427 26.31 10.59 -9.90
N HIS A 428 25.44 9.57 -9.88
CA HIS A 428 24.74 9.11 -11.05
C HIS A 428 23.78 10.19 -11.59
N GLU A 429 22.92 10.76 -10.77
CA GLU A 429 21.97 11.79 -11.18
C GLU A 429 22.66 13.09 -11.62
N GLU A 430 23.76 13.49 -10.96
CA GLU A 430 24.59 14.65 -11.38
C GLU A 430 25.27 14.42 -12.73
N SER A 431 25.44 13.16 -13.17
CA SER A 431 25.98 12.81 -14.49
C SER A 431 24.94 12.90 -15.62
N ASN A 432 23.66 13.14 -15.31
CA ASN A 432 22.59 13.27 -16.29
C ASN A 432 22.84 14.45 -17.21
N PRO A 433 22.94 14.26 -18.55
CA PRO A 433 23.15 15.37 -19.50
C PRO A 433 22.02 16.41 -19.48
N ALA A 434 20.81 16.02 -19.08
CA ALA A 434 19.66 16.92 -18.93
C ALA A 434 19.65 17.71 -17.62
N GLY A 435 20.58 17.39 -16.70
CA GLY A 435 20.61 17.93 -15.35
C GLY A 435 19.64 17.22 -14.40
N VAL A 436 19.75 17.55 -13.12
CA VAL A 436 18.89 16.99 -12.05
C VAL A 436 17.60 17.80 -12.00
N ASP A 437 16.45 17.15 -12.13
CA ASP A 437 15.15 17.81 -12.00
C ASP A 437 14.81 18.14 -10.52
N ALA A 438 13.81 19.01 -10.30
CA ALA A 438 13.47 19.51 -8.97
C ALA A 438 12.98 18.42 -8.01
N ALA A 439 12.24 17.43 -8.50
CA ALA A 439 11.75 16.32 -7.68
C ALA A 439 12.90 15.42 -7.22
N THR A 440 13.82 15.12 -8.12
CA THR A 440 15.02 14.33 -7.84
C THR A 440 15.95 15.07 -6.86
N ALA A 441 16.19 16.38 -7.09
CA ALA A 441 16.97 17.21 -6.18
C ALA A 441 16.39 17.21 -4.77
N GLN A 442 15.07 17.35 -4.63
CA GLN A 442 14.39 17.31 -3.34
C GLN A 442 14.67 16.01 -2.56
N ILE A 443 14.64 14.86 -3.26
CA ILE A 443 14.91 13.57 -2.61
C ILE A 443 16.38 13.46 -2.20
N LEU A 444 17.30 13.84 -3.08
CA LEU A 444 18.75 13.81 -2.78
C LEU A 444 19.10 14.72 -1.59
N ASP A 445 18.57 15.95 -1.57
CA ASP A 445 18.82 16.90 -0.49
C ASP A 445 18.25 16.37 0.84
N LEU A 446 17.01 15.87 0.83
CA LEU A 446 16.37 15.30 2.02
C LEU A 446 17.12 14.07 2.53
N TRP A 447 17.53 13.16 1.63
CA TRP A 447 18.25 11.93 2.01
C TRP A 447 19.61 12.26 2.64
N GLY A 448 20.38 13.18 2.03
CA GLY A 448 21.64 13.66 2.57
C GLY A 448 21.48 14.31 3.96
N GLU A 449 20.52 15.26 4.08
CA GLU A 449 20.21 15.94 5.36
C GLU A 449 19.84 14.94 6.47
N VAL A 450 18.99 13.95 6.14
CA VAL A 450 18.56 12.93 7.11
C VAL A 450 19.72 12.04 7.53
N LEU A 451 20.57 11.60 6.62
CA LEU A 451 21.76 10.80 6.97
C LEU A 451 22.73 11.59 7.88
N ASP A 452 22.96 12.88 7.60
CA ASP A 452 23.81 13.74 8.44
C ASP A 452 23.20 13.92 9.84
N ALA A 453 21.89 14.10 9.93
CA ALA A 453 21.20 14.24 11.20
C ALA A 453 21.17 12.91 11.99
N LEU A 454 20.99 11.76 11.33
CA LEU A 454 21.06 10.44 11.98
C LEU A 454 22.46 10.16 12.57
N GLU A 455 23.51 10.63 11.92
CA GLU A 455 24.89 10.47 12.39
C GLU A 455 25.20 11.36 13.60
N THR A 456 24.67 12.59 13.64
CA THR A 456 25.03 13.59 14.64
C THR A 456 24.03 13.74 15.78
N ASN A 457 22.73 13.79 15.47
CA ASN A 457 21.66 13.98 16.42
C ASN A 457 20.32 13.42 15.90
N PRO A 458 20.08 12.11 15.98
CA PRO A 458 18.87 11.48 15.47
C PRO A 458 17.57 12.12 15.98
N LEU A 459 17.54 12.61 17.23
CA LEU A 459 16.34 13.21 17.82
C LEU A 459 15.91 14.53 17.16
N SER A 460 16.80 15.18 16.40
CA SER A 460 16.43 16.37 15.60
C SER A 460 15.44 16.04 14.48
N LEU A 461 15.30 14.77 14.13
CA LEU A 461 14.38 14.27 13.10
C LEU A 461 13.00 13.87 13.65
N ALA A 462 12.69 14.18 14.92
CA ALA A 462 11.40 13.85 15.53
C ALA A 462 10.21 14.60 14.88
N ASP A 463 10.47 15.60 14.08
CA ASP A 463 9.48 16.33 13.30
C ASP A 463 9.28 15.76 11.87
N ARG A 464 9.98 14.69 11.51
CA ARG A 464 9.99 14.12 10.15
C ARG A 464 9.92 12.59 10.09
N LEU A 465 10.56 11.86 11.00
CA LEU A 465 10.63 10.40 10.97
C LEU A 465 9.76 9.76 12.05
N ASP A 466 8.93 8.79 11.67
CA ASP A 466 7.99 8.13 12.58
C ASP A 466 8.67 7.49 13.78
N TRP A 467 9.72 6.66 13.56
CA TRP A 467 10.37 5.98 14.68
C TRP A 467 11.02 6.97 15.65
N VAL A 468 11.58 8.07 15.14
CA VAL A 468 12.22 9.10 15.98
C VAL A 468 11.17 9.85 16.79
N ALA A 469 10.04 10.21 16.18
CA ALA A 469 8.91 10.86 16.85
C ALA A 469 8.35 9.98 17.97
N LYS A 470 8.08 8.70 17.69
CA LYS A 470 7.64 7.72 18.71
C LYS A 470 8.67 7.53 19.81
N TYR A 471 9.94 7.36 19.44
CA TYR A 471 11.01 7.21 20.41
C TYR A 471 11.14 8.42 21.34
N ALA A 472 11.02 9.63 20.80
CA ALA A 472 11.05 10.86 21.60
C ALA A 472 9.90 10.89 22.62
N LEU A 473 8.68 10.44 22.23
CA LEU A 473 7.55 10.34 23.15
C LEU A 473 7.79 9.27 24.22
N VAL A 474 8.21 8.06 23.84
CA VAL A 474 8.49 6.94 24.75
C VAL A 474 9.60 7.32 25.74
N ARG A 475 10.70 7.88 25.23
CA ARG A 475 11.84 8.34 26.06
C ARG A 475 11.42 9.35 27.12
N GLY A 476 10.45 10.23 26.82
CA GLY A 476 9.92 11.18 27.78
C GLY A 476 9.28 10.51 29.01
N TYR A 477 8.59 9.38 28.82
CA TYR A 477 8.02 8.58 29.91
C TYR A 477 9.09 7.77 30.64
N VAL A 478 10.00 7.15 29.89
CA VAL A 478 11.13 6.37 30.48
C VAL A 478 11.98 7.25 31.39
N ALA A 479 12.25 8.50 30.99
CA ALA A 479 12.97 9.47 31.81
C ALA A 479 12.25 9.84 33.11
N GLN A 480 10.93 9.62 33.20
CA GLN A 480 10.12 9.78 34.41
C GLN A 480 10.01 8.48 35.22
N GLY A 481 10.78 7.44 34.89
CA GLY A 481 10.82 6.17 35.59
C GLY A 481 9.79 5.13 35.14
N VAL A 482 9.14 5.34 33.98
CA VAL A 482 8.24 4.32 33.40
C VAL A 482 9.07 3.24 32.73
N ASP A 483 8.90 1.98 33.14
CA ASP A 483 9.56 0.83 32.56
C ASP A 483 9.05 0.52 31.14
N TYR A 484 9.90 0.01 30.25
CA TYR A 484 9.51 -0.39 28.89
C TYR A 484 8.44 -1.51 28.85
N ALA A 485 8.37 -2.35 29.87
CA ALA A 485 7.33 -3.38 30.01
C ALA A 485 5.97 -2.80 30.36
N ASN A 486 5.87 -1.50 30.71
CA ASN A 486 4.62 -0.88 31.12
C ASN A 486 3.63 -0.81 29.95
N PRO A 487 2.39 -1.34 30.10
CA PRO A 487 1.37 -1.32 29.06
C PRO A 487 1.05 0.07 28.50
N LYS A 488 1.32 1.14 29.27
CA LYS A 488 1.13 2.51 28.83
C LYS A 488 1.98 2.86 27.60
N LEU A 489 3.21 2.34 27.51
CA LEU A 489 4.07 2.58 26.37
C LEU A 489 3.59 1.86 25.12
N LYS A 490 3.10 0.61 25.25
CA LYS A 490 2.45 -0.12 24.14
C LYS A 490 1.17 0.59 23.68
N ALA A 491 0.38 1.13 24.62
CA ALA A 491 -0.81 1.91 24.29
C ALA A 491 -0.47 3.24 23.56
N LEU A 492 0.65 3.88 23.94
CA LEU A 492 1.15 5.07 23.25
C LEU A 492 1.58 4.76 21.81
N ASP A 493 2.28 3.65 21.60
CA ASP A 493 2.67 3.17 20.27
C ASP A 493 1.45 2.95 19.38
N LEU A 494 0.47 2.19 19.87
CA LEU A 494 -0.78 1.94 19.15
C LEU A 494 -1.56 3.24 18.88
N GLN A 495 -1.63 4.15 19.86
CA GLN A 495 -2.33 5.43 19.69
C GLN A 495 -1.63 6.37 18.69
N TYR A 496 -0.32 6.23 18.48
CA TYR A 496 0.38 6.95 17.42
C TYR A 496 -0.16 6.56 16.04
N ALA A 497 -0.45 5.29 15.86
CA ALA A 497 -0.90 4.68 14.62
C ALA A 497 -2.43 4.72 14.40
N ASP A 498 -3.23 5.25 15.34
CA ASP A 498 -4.68 5.40 15.19
C ASP A 498 -4.98 6.35 14.02
N ILE A 499 -5.78 5.91 13.02
CA ILE A 499 -6.10 6.76 11.86
C ILE A 499 -7.18 7.82 12.17
N ASP A 500 -7.86 7.75 13.33
CA ASP A 500 -8.78 8.81 13.77
C ASP A 500 -7.99 10.06 14.16
N PRO A 501 -8.09 11.18 13.40
CA PRO A 501 -7.32 12.39 13.68
C PRO A 501 -7.55 12.97 15.08
N SER A 502 -8.73 12.72 15.66
CA SER A 502 -9.08 13.19 17.00
C SER A 502 -8.41 12.38 18.12
N LYS A 503 -7.97 11.15 17.82
CA LYS A 503 -7.37 10.20 18.77
C LYS A 503 -5.87 10.03 18.57
N SER A 504 -5.42 10.09 17.32
CA SER A 504 -4.03 9.86 16.91
C SER A 504 -3.03 10.78 17.58
N LEU A 505 -1.95 10.22 18.10
CA LEU A 505 -0.82 11.03 18.59
C LEU A 505 -0.04 11.66 17.43
N TYR A 506 0.06 10.97 16.27
CA TYR A 506 0.66 11.55 15.06
C TYR A 506 -0.08 12.83 14.65
N HIS A 507 -1.39 12.78 14.47
CA HIS A 507 -2.18 13.95 14.08
C HIS A 507 -2.14 15.08 15.15
N ARG A 508 -2.00 14.70 16.42
CA ARG A 508 -1.78 15.69 17.50
C ARG A 508 -0.42 16.36 17.38
N LEU A 509 0.63 15.66 16.96
CA LEU A 509 1.92 16.27 16.68
C LEU A 509 1.83 17.22 15.48
N VAL A 510 1.14 16.82 14.40
CA VAL A 510 0.89 17.67 13.24
C VAL A 510 0.16 18.95 13.65
N SER A 511 -0.97 18.84 14.35
CA SER A 511 -1.78 20.00 14.77
C SER A 511 -1.04 20.99 15.69
N ARG A 512 0.02 20.53 16.36
CA ARG A 512 0.89 21.34 17.21
C ARG A 512 2.15 21.85 16.51
N GLY A 513 2.30 21.62 15.21
CA GLY A 513 3.49 22.00 14.44
C GLY A 513 4.76 21.24 14.87
N ARG A 514 4.60 20.04 15.47
CA ARG A 514 5.71 19.18 15.94
C ARG A 514 5.99 18.02 15.00
N MET A 515 5.19 17.85 13.97
CA MET A 515 5.38 16.94 12.84
C MET A 515 5.09 17.73 11.56
N ARG A 516 6.03 17.72 10.63
CA ARG A 516 5.89 18.37 9.33
C ARG A 516 5.05 17.52 8.39
N THR A 517 4.31 18.16 7.51
CA THR A 517 3.56 17.52 6.42
C THR A 517 3.99 18.10 5.07
N LEU A 518 3.87 17.32 4.01
CA LEU A 518 4.13 17.75 2.62
C LEU A 518 2.87 18.33 1.99
N PHE A 519 1.70 17.83 2.40
CA PHE A 519 0.42 18.16 1.81
C PHE A 519 -0.52 18.75 2.85
N SER A 520 -1.38 19.66 2.42
CA SER A 520 -2.47 20.19 3.23
C SER A 520 -3.63 19.17 3.30
N ALA A 521 -4.54 19.36 4.27
CA ALA A 521 -5.74 18.54 4.40
C ALA A 521 -6.61 18.62 3.13
N GLU A 522 -6.70 19.79 2.49
CA GLU A 522 -7.48 19.99 1.26
C GLU A 522 -6.86 19.27 0.05
N GLN A 523 -5.53 19.14 -0.01
CA GLN A 523 -4.87 18.35 -1.05
C GLN A 523 -5.14 16.86 -0.88
N ILE A 524 -5.07 16.37 0.36
CA ILE A 524 -5.38 14.97 0.68
C ILE A 524 -6.86 14.68 0.40
N GLU A 525 -7.77 15.56 0.82
CA GLU A 525 -9.21 15.44 0.55
C GLU A 525 -9.49 15.33 -0.95
N ARG A 526 -8.90 16.18 -1.78
CA ARG A 526 -9.05 16.08 -3.24
C ARG A 526 -8.54 14.74 -3.78
N ALA A 527 -7.40 14.25 -3.29
CA ALA A 527 -6.83 12.99 -3.74
C ALA A 527 -7.67 11.75 -3.35
N THR A 528 -8.69 11.90 -2.50
CA THR A 528 -9.67 10.82 -2.24
C THR A 528 -10.62 10.59 -3.42
N THR A 529 -10.82 11.58 -4.28
CA THR A 529 -11.78 11.54 -5.40
C THR A 529 -11.16 11.82 -6.75
N GLU A 530 -10.05 12.55 -6.82
CA GLU A 530 -9.35 12.89 -8.05
C GLU A 530 -8.22 11.89 -8.32
N PRO A 531 -8.19 11.23 -9.50
CA PRO A 531 -7.11 10.30 -9.85
C PRO A 531 -5.83 11.03 -10.28
N PRO A 532 -4.65 10.36 -10.22
CA PRO A 532 -3.40 10.88 -10.78
C PRO A 532 -3.55 11.21 -12.26
N ARG A 533 -2.98 12.33 -12.68
CA ARG A 533 -3.20 12.87 -14.02
C ARG A 533 -2.32 12.26 -15.12
N GLU A 534 -1.17 11.67 -14.76
CA GLU A 534 -0.15 11.22 -15.70
C GLU A 534 -0.19 9.73 -16.01
N THR A 535 -1.05 8.97 -15.36
CA THR A 535 -1.12 7.51 -15.50
C THR A 535 -2.49 7.03 -15.95
N ARG A 536 -2.62 5.75 -16.32
CA ARG A 536 -3.89 5.11 -16.67
C ARG A 536 -4.88 5.08 -15.50
N ALA A 537 -4.43 5.35 -14.26
CA ALA A 537 -5.31 5.54 -13.12
C ALA A 537 -6.31 6.67 -13.34
N PHE A 538 -5.94 7.67 -14.17
CA PHE A 538 -6.86 8.74 -14.57
C PHE A 538 -8.08 8.19 -15.32
N LEU A 539 -7.87 7.36 -16.34
CA LEU A 539 -8.98 6.73 -17.07
C LEU A 539 -9.80 5.84 -16.14
N ARG A 540 -9.15 5.00 -15.33
CA ARG A 540 -9.84 4.10 -14.38
C ARG A 540 -10.71 4.86 -13.39
N GLY A 541 -10.16 5.90 -12.76
CA GLY A 541 -10.90 6.76 -11.83
C GLY A 541 -12.03 7.53 -12.50
N THR A 542 -11.79 8.08 -13.70
CA THR A 542 -12.80 8.79 -14.48
C THR A 542 -13.98 7.89 -14.84
N LEU A 543 -13.74 6.65 -15.24
CA LEU A 543 -14.79 5.68 -15.55
C LEU A 543 -15.65 5.40 -14.31
N MET A 544 -15.02 5.18 -13.16
CA MET A 544 -15.73 4.94 -11.89
C MET A 544 -16.48 6.18 -11.37
N ALA A 545 -15.97 7.38 -11.63
CA ALA A 545 -16.64 8.62 -11.23
C ALA A 545 -17.84 8.97 -12.12
N ARG A 546 -17.72 8.76 -13.45
CA ARG A 546 -18.72 9.19 -14.43
C ARG A 546 -19.75 8.11 -14.78
N TRP A 547 -19.33 6.87 -14.94
CA TRP A 547 -20.16 5.76 -15.44
C TRP A 547 -20.02 4.47 -14.61
N PRO A 548 -20.12 4.53 -13.27
CA PRO A 548 -19.92 3.34 -12.44
C PRO A 548 -20.86 2.19 -12.77
N GLU A 549 -22.08 2.51 -13.26
CA GLU A 549 -23.13 1.54 -13.58
C GLU A 549 -22.92 0.82 -14.93
N GLU A 550 -22.07 1.39 -15.79
CA GLU A 550 -21.71 0.79 -17.07
C GLU A 550 -20.49 -0.16 -16.93
N ILE A 551 -19.73 -0.03 -15.84
CA ILE A 551 -18.55 -0.83 -15.61
C ILE A 551 -18.94 -2.17 -15.00
N LEU A 552 -18.70 -3.25 -15.75
CA LEU A 552 -18.98 -4.62 -15.34
C LEU A 552 -17.80 -5.27 -14.63
N GLY A 553 -16.59 -4.81 -14.95
CA GLY A 553 -15.39 -5.29 -14.31
C GLY A 553 -14.20 -4.40 -14.64
N ILE A 554 -13.30 -4.26 -13.69
CA ILE A 554 -12.13 -3.41 -13.81
C ILE A 554 -10.99 -3.98 -12.97
N ASN A 555 -9.75 -3.83 -13.44
CA ASN A 555 -8.55 -4.06 -12.66
C ASN A 555 -7.47 -3.04 -13.05
N TRP A 556 -6.21 -3.31 -12.72
CA TRP A 556 -5.13 -2.37 -12.98
C TRP A 556 -4.93 -2.10 -14.47
N ASP A 557 -5.09 -3.10 -15.33
CA ASP A 557 -4.76 -3.05 -16.77
C ASP A 557 -5.94 -3.27 -17.71
N THR A 558 -7.13 -3.59 -17.20
CA THR A 558 -8.27 -3.96 -18.02
C THR A 558 -9.57 -3.37 -17.49
N VAL A 559 -10.42 -2.90 -18.39
CA VAL A 559 -11.80 -2.48 -18.12
C VAL A 559 -12.74 -3.26 -19.01
N SER A 560 -13.86 -3.72 -18.46
CA SER A 560 -14.98 -4.29 -19.18
C SER A 560 -16.23 -3.46 -18.90
N CYS A 561 -16.88 -2.96 -19.93
CA CYS A 561 -18.10 -2.16 -19.78
C CYS A 561 -19.21 -2.66 -20.69
N ARG A 562 -20.44 -2.25 -20.38
CA ARG A 562 -21.64 -2.55 -21.15
C ARG A 562 -21.74 -1.57 -22.31
N GLY A 563 -21.86 -2.07 -23.53
CA GLY A 563 -22.10 -1.24 -24.71
C GLY A 563 -23.52 -0.67 -24.73
N ARG A 564 -23.65 0.57 -25.20
CA ARG A 564 -24.93 1.31 -25.26
C ARG A 564 -25.99 0.63 -26.13
N TYR A 565 -25.59 0.06 -27.26
CA TYR A 565 -26.50 -0.41 -28.32
C TYR A 565 -26.48 -1.92 -28.53
N SER A 566 -25.62 -2.63 -27.83
CA SER A 566 -25.48 -4.08 -27.98
C SER A 566 -25.43 -4.76 -26.63
N LYS A 567 -25.82 -6.04 -26.62
CA LYS A 567 -25.51 -6.92 -25.48
C LYS A 567 -24.03 -7.28 -25.41
N ASP A 568 -23.22 -6.70 -26.32
CA ASP A 568 -21.81 -7.00 -26.45
C ASP A 568 -21.01 -6.28 -25.38
N LEU A 569 -20.09 -7.00 -24.80
CA LEU A 569 -19.16 -6.52 -23.79
C LEU A 569 -18.01 -5.79 -24.49
N THR A 570 -17.74 -4.55 -24.12
CA THR A 570 -16.53 -3.84 -24.52
C THR A 570 -15.43 -4.11 -23.51
N ARG A 571 -14.36 -4.82 -23.93
CA ARG A 571 -13.16 -4.99 -23.13
C ARG A 571 -12.05 -4.09 -23.68
N PHE A 572 -11.38 -3.37 -22.77
CA PHE A 572 -10.31 -2.44 -23.09
C PHE A 572 -9.11 -2.70 -22.19
N THR A 573 -7.93 -2.86 -22.79
CA THR A 573 -6.68 -3.14 -22.06
C THR A 573 -5.76 -1.93 -22.07
N MET A 574 -5.15 -1.64 -20.92
CA MET A 574 -4.29 -0.50 -20.63
C MET A 574 -2.87 -1.00 -20.25
N MET A 575 -2.21 -1.72 -21.16
CA MET A 575 -0.92 -2.37 -20.88
C MET A 575 0.25 -1.40 -20.70
N GLU A 576 0.08 -0.13 -21.08
CA GLU A 576 1.10 0.90 -20.88
C GLU A 576 0.63 1.86 -19.77
N PRO A 577 1.22 1.79 -18.55
CA PRO A 577 0.73 2.54 -17.40
C PRO A 577 0.82 4.06 -17.53
N THR A 578 1.71 4.59 -18.39
CA THR A 578 1.87 6.03 -18.65
C THR A 578 0.92 6.57 -19.74
N ARG A 579 0.06 5.71 -20.30
CA ARG A 579 -0.98 6.13 -21.25
C ARG A 579 -2.31 6.34 -20.52
N TYR A 580 -3.25 6.97 -21.24
CA TYR A 580 -4.61 7.21 -20.77
C TYR A 580 -4.69 8.14 -19.55
N GLY A 581 -3.68 9.00 -19.38
CA GLY A 581 -3.71 10.11 -18.42
C GLY A 581 -4.63 11.25 -18.88
N ALA A 582 -4.73 12.28 -18.05
CA ALA A 582 -5.61 13.44 -18.27
C ALA A 582 -5.44 14.07 -19.65
N ALA A 583 -4.21 14.25 -20.12
CA ALA A 583 -3.94 14.85 -21.44
C ALA A 583 -4.59 14.12 -22.63
N GLN A 584 -4.82 12.80 -22.51
CA GLN A 584 -5.46 11.98 -23.54
C GLN A 584 -6.97 11.83 -23.31
N VAL A 585 -7.41 11.80 -22.07
CA VAL A 585 -8.80 11.47 -21.69
C VAL A 585 -9.68 12.74 -21.64
N GLU A 586 -9.23 13.80 -20.95
CA GLU A 586 -10.03 15.01 -20.74
C GLU A 586 -10.59 15.64 -22.03
N PRO A 587 -9.81 15.78 -23.13
CA PRO A 587 -10.35 16.37 -24.34
C PRO A 587 -11.54 15.61 -24.95
N LEU A 588 -11.69 14.33 -24.64
CA LEU A 588 -12.75 13.48 -25.14
C LEU A 588 -14.00 13.50 -24.26
N LEU A 589 -13.89 13.91 -23.00
CA LEU A 589 -14.97 13.77 -22.03
C LEU A 589 -16.20 14.62 -22.31
N ASP A 590 -16.06 15.75 -23.02
CA ASP A 590 -17.17 16.61 -23.42
C ASP A 590 -17.83 16.14 -24.72
N GLU A 591 -17.21 15.21 -25.44
CA GLU A 591 -17.68 14.69 -26.72
C GLU A 591 -18.34 13.31 -26.64
N VAL A 592 -18.33 12.68 -25.45
CA VAL A 592 -18.85 11.33 -25.22
C VAL A 592 -19.82 11.29 -24.04
N ASN A 593 -20.82 10.43 -24.14
CA ASN A 593 -21.87 10.29 -23.14
C ASN A 593 -21.83 8.94 -22.41
N HIS A 594 -21.05 8.00 -22.91
CA HIS A 594 -20.97 6.62 -22.41
C HIS A 594 -19.52 6.14 -22.34
N SER A 595 -19.27 5.19 -21.43
CA SER A 595 -17.96 4.60 -21.21
C SER A 595 -17.40 3.89 -22.45
N ASP A 596 -18.25 3.16 -23.20
CA ASP A 596 -17.84 2.45 -24.41
C ASP A 596 -17.46 3.41 -25.55
N GLU A 597 -18.11 4.58 -25.66
CA GLU A 597 -17.75 5.62 -26.63
C GLU A 597 -16.34 6.17 -26.33
N LEU A 598 -16.06 6.48 -25.05
CA LEU A 598 -14.74 6.92 -24.63
C LEU A 598 -13.67 5.88 -24.95
N LEU A 599 -13.89 4.63 -24.54
CA LEU A 599 -12.93 3.54 -24.75
C LEU A 599 -12.69 3.27 -26.25
N ASN A 600 -13.70 3.40 -27.09
CA ASN A 600 -13.55 3.24 -28.54
C ASN A 600 -12.73 4.37 -29.19
N ARG A 601 -12.78 5.58 -28.64
CA ARG A 601 -11.94 6.71 -29.12
C ARG A 601 -10.49 6.64 -28.65
N LEU A 602 -10.25 5.95 -27.54
CA LEU A 602 -8.90 5.77 -26.97
C LEU A 602 -8.14 4.59 -27.60
N ARG A 603 -8.82 3.72 -28.36
CA ARG A 603 -8.18 2.63 -29.14
C ARG A 603 -7.37 3.22 -30.30
#